data_cdf382dfa988f797ec677358db227d34
#
_entry.id   cdf382dfa988f797ec677358db227d34
#
_cell.length_a   1.000
_cell.length_b   1.000
_cell.length_c   1.000
_cell.angle_alpha   90.00
_cell.angle_beta   90.00
_cell.angle_gamma   90.00
#
_symmetry.space_group_name_H-M   'P 1'
#
loop_
_entity.id
_entity.type
_entity.pdbx_description
1 polymer ?
#
loop_
_entity_poly.entity_id
_entity_poly.type
_entity_poly.pdbx_seq_one_letter_code
_entity_poly.pdbx_strand_id
1 'polypeptide(L)'
;MNWLNKPLSHIYVEHGATDYATTKRILERFPRSEIIFIDDYKDFFNRRNQNFEAQKLSPKLILAKKKSDYIYDGSQFVQEGDETDYFYTALMLNCLYDCSYCYLQGMFSSANLVLFANLDDYFTSVINFLSERDDSHKQILLSISHDCDLLAFEK
;
A
#
# COMPACT_ATOMS: atom_id res chain seq x y z
N MET A 1 -22.08 -4.27 1.97
CA MET A 1 -21.59 -4.02 3.34
C MET A 1 -20.63 -2.85 3.27
N ASN A 2 -20.92 -1.73 3.93
CA ASN A 2 -20.15 -0.49 3.74
C ASN A 2 -18.91 -0.50 4.66
N TRP A 3 -17.81 -1.04 4.19
CA TRP A 3 -16.55 -1.17 4.95
C TRP A 3 -15.93 0.18 5.31
N LEU A 4 -16.26 1.23 4.55
CA LEU A 4 -15.74 2.59 4.71
C LEU A 4 -16.24 3.30 5.98
N ASN A 5 -17.27 2.75 6.64
CA ASN A 5 -17.82 3.30 7.88
C ASN A 5 -17.52 2.44 9.12
N LYS A 6 -16.75 1.34 8.98
CA LYS A 6 -16.33 0.61 10.18
C LYS A 6 -15.16 1.36 10.83
N PRO A 7 -15.27 1.72 12.11
CA PRO A 7 -14.15 2.32 12.81
C PRO A 7 -13.00 1.30 12.87
N LEU A 8 -11.83 1.72 12.49
CA LEU A 8 -10.61 0.94 12.74
C LEU A 8 -10.41 0.88 14.25
N SER A 9 -10.35 -0.32 14.82
CA SER A 9 -10.18 -0.45 16.28
C SER A 9 -8.76 -0.07 16.71
N HIS A 10 -7.76 -0.40 15.91
CA HIS A 10 -6.35 -0.12 16.18
C HIS A 10 -5.66 0.40 14.92
N ILE A 11 -4.77 1.35 15.10
CA ILE A 11 -3.85 1.84 14.08
C ILE A 11 -2.43 1.64 14.61
N TYR A 12 -1.66 0.82 13.93
CA TYR A 12 -0.24 0.66 14.20
C TYR A 12 0.53 1.75 13.46
N VAL A 13 1.46 2.41 14.13
CA VAL A 13 2.27 3.48 13.53
C VAL A 13 3.75 3.14 13.72
N GLU A 14 4.44 2.92 12.62
CA GLU A 14 5.90 2.76 12.64
C GLU A 14 6.56 4.06 13.11
N HIS A 15 7.50 4.00 14.04
CA HIS A 15 8.18 5.20 14.56
C HIS A 15 8.72 6.11 13.44
N GLY A 16 9.24 5.52 12.36
CA GLY A 16 9.71 6.25 11.19
C GLY A 16 8.60 6.92 10.35
N ALA A 17 7.33 6.63 10.64
CA ALA A 17 6.18 7.17 9.91
C ALA A 17 5.42 8.28 10.65
N THR A 18 5.78 8.61 11.88
CA THR A 18 5.01 9.51 12.76
C THR A 18 4.90 10.94 12.24
N ASP A 19 5.96 11.45 11.62
CA ASP A 19 6.07 12.88 11.27
C ASP A 19 5.41 13.25 9.95
N TYR A 20 5.07 12.26 9.11
CA TYR A 20 4.48 12.51 7.81
C TYR A 20 3.06 13.11 7.93
N ALA A 21 2.76 14.06 7.04
CA ALA A 21 1.45 14.72 6.97
C ALA A 21 0.32 13.71 6.75
N THR A 22 0.58 12.66 5.96
CA THR A 22 -0.36 11.57 5.72
C THR A 22 -0.73 10.85 7.01
N THR A 23 0.26 10.52 7.85
CA THR A 23 0.03 9.89 9.16
C THR A 23 -0.86 10.78 10.04
N LYS A 24 -0.50 12.05 10.21
CA LYS A 24 -1.23 13.00 11.04
C LYS A 24 -2.70 13.11 10.60
N ARG A 25 -2.93 13.29 9.29
CA ARG A 25 -4.28 13.37 8.71
C ARG A 25 -5.12 12.12 8.98
N ILE A 26 -4.50 10.94 8.87
CA ILE A 26 -5.22 9.68 9.14
C ILE A 26 -5.58 9.55 10.61
N LEU A 27 -4.66 9.86 11.52
CA LEU A 27 -4.93 9.79 12.95
C LEU A 27 -6.04 10.75 13.37
N GLU A 28 -6.08 11.97 12.81
CA GLU A 28 -7.16 12.93 13.01
C GLU A 28 -8.52 12.41 12.52
N ARG A 29 -8.53 11.64 11.42
CA ARG A 29 -9.76 11.06 10.87
C ARG A 29 -10.31 9.91 11.71
N PHE A 30 -9.45 9.20 12.44
CA PHE A 30 -9.82 8.05 13.27
C PHE A 30 -9.57 8.28 14.77
N PRO A 31 -10.19 9.29 15.41
CA PRO A 31 -9.87 9.70 16.78
C PRO A 31 -10.28 8.68 17.85
N ARG A 32 -11.04 7.64 17.47
CA ARG A 32 -11.48 6.56 18.38
C ARG A 32 -10.63 5.31 18.27
N SER A 33 -9.67 5.27 17.34
CA SER A 33 -8.77 4.13 17.18
C SER A 33 -7.71 4.15 18.28
N GLU A 34 -7.38 2.99 18.80
CA GLU A 34 -6.22 2.83 19.66
C GLU A 34 -4.94 2.90 18.81
N ILE A 35 -4.01 3.78 19.17
CA ILE A 35 -2.76 3.98 18.45
C ILE A 35 -1.67 3.18 19.14
N ILE A 36 -0.99 2.32 18.39
CA ILE A 36 0.09 1.48 18.87
C ILE A 36 1.34 1.76 18.04
N PHE A 37 2.40 2.22 18.69
CA PHE A 37 3.68 2.44 18.03
C PHE A 37 4.46 1.14 17.87
N ILE A 38 5.11 0.98 16.72
CA ILE A 38 5.88 -0.21 16.36
C ILE A 38 7.21 0.18 15.71
N ASP A 39 8.19 -0.71 15.77
CA ASP A 39 9.52 -0.47 15.19
C ASP A 39 9.58 -0.79 13.69
N ASP A 40 8.99 -1.91 13.28
CA ASP A 40 8.92 -2.32 11.88
C ASP A 40 7.55 -2.94 11.58
N TYR A 41 6.89 -2.48 10.51
CA TYR A 41 5.59 -3.00 10.10
C TYR A 41 5.62 -4.48 9.76
N LYS A 42 6.76 -5.01 9.29
CA LYS A 42 6.91 -6.41 8.89
C LYS A 42 6.74 -7.38 10.04
N ASP A 43 7.07 -6.96 11.27
CA ASP A 43 6.92 -7.79 12.46
C ASP A 43 5.45 -8.13 12.74
N PHE A 44 4.54 -7.27 12.32
CA PHE A 44 3.10 -7.48 12.42
C PHE A 44 2.51 -8.04 11.13
N PHE A 45 2.89 -7.51 10.00
CA PHE A 45 2.32 -7.86 8.71
C PHE A 45 2.76 -9.25 8.25
N ASN A 46 4.04 -9.61 8.42
CA ASN A 46 4.62 -10.89 8.01
C ASN A 46 4.65 -11.94 9.13
N ARG A 47 3.96 -11.71 10.24
CA ARG A 47 3.93 -12.63 11.36
C ARG A 47 3.41 -14.01 10.93
N ARG A 48 4.05 -15.08 11.39
CA ARG A 48 3.63 -16.46 11.10
C ARG A 48 2.33 -16.81 11.84
N ASN A 49 1.59 -17.80 11.30
CA ASN A 49 0.39 -18.37 11.92
C ASN A 49 -0.72 -17.33 12.17
N GLN A 50 -0.88 -16.35 11.29
CA GLN A 50 -1.98 -15.40 11.34
C GLN A 50 -3.28 -16.07 10.86
N ASN A 51 -4.39 -15.69 11.50
CA ASN A 51 -5.71 -16.10 11.02
C ASN A 51 -6.23 -15.01 10.09
N PHE A 52 -6.00 -15.18 8.79
CA PHE A 52 -6.37 -14.24 7.74
C PHE A 52 -7.88 -13.94 7.74
N GLU A 53 -8.72 -14.97 7.85
CA GLU A 53 -10.18 -14.82 7.84
C GLU A 53 -10.69 -14.02 9.05
N ALA A 54 -10.14 -14.30 10.24
CA ALA A 54 -10.49 -13.54 11.42
C ALA A 54 -10.04 -12.07 11.32
N GLN A 55 -8.88 -11.81 10.72
CA GLN A 55 -8.39 -10.45 10.48
C GLN A 55 -9.27 -9.68 9.49
N LYS A 56 -9.79 -10.33 8.45
CA LYS A 56 -10.73 -9.71 7.50
C LYS A 56 -11.99 -9.16 8.17
N LEU A 57 -12.45 -9.80 9.23
CA LEU A 57 -13.63 -9.31 9.98
C LEU A 57 -13.37 -7.98 10.69
N SER A 58 -12.11 -7.70 11.06
CA SER A 58 -11.69 -6.47 11.72
C SER A 58 -10.24 -6.13 11.36
N PRO A 59 -9.98 -5.72 10.10
CA PRO A 59 -8.62 -5.40 9.66
C PRO A 59 -8.08 -4.20 10.44
N LYS A 60 -6.78 -4.20 10.68
CA LYS A 60 -6.05 -3.09 11.30
C LYS A 60 -5.35 -2.29 10.20
N LEU A 61 -5.15 -1.01 10.46
CA LEU A 61 -4.31 -0.17 9.59
C LEU A 61 -2.91 -0.09 10.19
N ILE A 62 -1.92 -0.23 9.35
CA ILE A 62 -0.51 -0.05 9.68
C ILE A 62 0.00 1.12 8.86
N LEU A 63 0.45 2.19 9.51
CA LEU A 63 1.09 3.33 8.88
C LEU A 63 2.61 3.11 8.96
N ALA A 64 3.24 2.98 7.81
CA ALA A 64 4.65 2.62 7.71
C ALA A 64 5.44 3.60 6.84
N LYS A 65 6.75 3.58 6.97
CA LYS A 65 7.67 4.25 6.05
C LYS A 65 8.22 3.25 5.05
N LYS A 66 8.03 3.47 3.76
CA LYS A 66 8.68 2.67 2.72
C LYS A 66 10.17 3.01 2.69
N LYS A 67 11.00 1.97 2.87
CA LYS A 67 12.47 2.09 2.96
C LYS A 67 13.19 1.58 1.70
N SER A 68 12.46 0.98 0.77
CA SER A 68 12.99 0.37 -0.45
C SER A 68 12.45 1.09 -1.69
N ASP A 69 12.83 0.59 -2.85
CA ASP A 69 12.41 1.11 -4.14
C ASP A 69 10.90 1.31 -4.22
N TYR A 70 10.49 2.36 -4.91
CA TYR A 70 9.08 2.67 -5.12
C TYR A 70 8.56 2.12 -6.44
N ILE A 71 9.42 1.97 -7.44
CA ILE A 71 9.08 1.58 -8.80
C ILE A 71 9.74 0.24 -9.09
N TYR A 72 8.95 -0.70 -9.57
CA TYR A 72 9.35 -2.05 -9.91
C TYR A 72 9.11 -2.31 -11.38
N ASP A 73 10.04 -3.01 -12.03
CA ASP A 73 9.85 -3.50 -13.39
C ASP A 73 8.82 -4.64 -13.37
N GLY A 74 7.75 -4.44 -14.11
CA GLY A 74 6.64 -5.39 -14.24
C GLY A 74 6.56 -6.07 -15.60
N SER A 75 7.49 -5.81 -16.50
CA SER A 75 7.47 -6.30 -17.89
C SER A 75 7.35 -7.82 -18.01
N GLN A 76 7.89 -8.57 -17.03
CA GLN A 76 7.76 -10.03 -16.98
C GLN A 76 6.32 -10.54 -16.69
N PHE A 77 5.42 -9.67 -16.23
CA PHE A 77 4.04 -10.05 -15.87
C PHE A 77 3.01 -9.67 -16.93
N VAL A 78 3.42 -8.94 -17.96
CA VAL A 78 2.52 -8.39 -18.98
C VAL A 78 2.99 -8.83 -20.34
N GLN A 79 2.08 -9.44 -21.13
CA GLN A 79 2.31 -9.74 -22.54
C GLN A 79 2.00 -8.47 -23.36
N GLU A 80 2.77 -7.41 -23.13
CA GLU A 80 2.66 -6.21 -23.95
C GLU A 80 3.66 -6.27 -25.11
N GLY A 81 3.32 -5.63 -26.22
CA GLY A 81 4.18 -5.57 -27.40
C GLY A 81 5.48 -4.79 -27.08
N ASP A 82 6.47 -4.89 -27.97
CA ASP A 82 7.81 -4.30 -27.82
C ASP A 82 7.83 -2.76 -27.65
N GLU A 83 6.68 -2.10 -27.70
CA GLU A 83 6.56 -0.63 -27.68
C GLU A 83 6.20 -0.04 -26.32
N THR A 84 5.90 -0.88 -25.28
CA THR A 84 5.47 -0.40 -23.96
C THR A 84 6.31 -1.02 -22.85
N ASP A 85 6.87 -0.18 -21.99
CA ASP A 85 7.53 -0.61 -20.77
C ASP A 85 6.55 -0.53 -19.59
N TYR A 86 6.31 -1.64 -18.92
CA TYR A 86 5.40 -1.72 -17.78
C TYR A 86 6.14 -1.67 -16.46
N PHE A 87 5.72 -0.73 -15.61
CA PHE A 87 6.20 -0.60 -14.24
C PHE A 87 5.02 -0.57 -13.27
N TYR A 88 5.29 -0.92 -12.02
CA TYR A 88 4.27 -0.82 -10.98
C TYR A 88 4.84 -0.27 -9.68
N THR A 89 3.93 0.25 -8.86
CA THR A 89 4.22 0.72 -7.51
C THR A 89 3.23 0.12 -6.53
N ALA A 90 3.63 0.03 -5.26
CA ALA A 90 2.77 -0.37 -4.17
C ALA A 90 2.81 0.73 -3.08
N LEU A 91 1.79 1.58 -3.08
CA LEU A 91 1.58 2.60 -2.04
C LEU A 91 0.89 2.02 -0.80
N MET A 92 0.12 0.97 -1.02
CA MET A 92 -0.54 0.20 0.03
C MET A 92 -0.36 -1.30 -0.23
N LEU A 93 -0.46 -2.10 0.82
CA LEU A 93 -0.55 -3.55 0.76
C LEU A 93 -1.91 -3.98 1.31
N ASN A 94 -2.53 -4.93 0.65
CA ASN A 94 -3.91 -5.38 0.83
C ASN A 94 -4.97 -4.33 0.50
N CYS A 95 -6.18 -4.81 0.31
CA CYS A 95 -7.33 -4.00 -0.08
C CYS A 95 -8.48 -4.14 0.91
N LEU A 96 -9.27 -3.08 1.05
CA LEU A 96 -10.51 -3.10 1.85
C LEU A 96 -11.61 -3.96 1.22
N TYR A 97 -11.59 -4.12 -0.10
CA TYR A 97 -12.59 -4.92 -0.81
C TYR A 97 -12.29 -6.41 -0.65
N ASP A 98 -13.36 -7.20 -0.65
CA ASP A 98 -13.32 -8.65 -0.55
C ASP A 98 -13.86 -9.28 -1.85
N CYS A 99 -13.24 -8.95 -2.97
CA CYS A 99 -13.66 -9.43 -4.27
C CYS A 99 -13.24 -10.90 -4.44
N SER A 100 -14.21 -11.79 -4.63
CA SER A 100 -13.98 -13.25 -4.71
C SER A 100 -13.06 -13.70 -5.86
N TYR A 101 -12.91 -12.86 -6.88
CA TYR A 101 -12.04 -13.09 -8.05
C TYR A 101 -10.66 -12.43 -7.93
N CYS A 102 -10.38 -11.75 -6.82
CA CYS A 102 -9.17 -10.95 -6.71
C CYS A 102 -7.97 -11.82 -6.32
N TYR A 103 -6.88 -11.72 -7.07
CA TYR A 103 -5.63 -12.43 -6.78
C TYR A 103 -4.95 -11.98 -5.48
N LEU A 104 -5.31 -10.80 -4.97
CA LEU A 104 -4.82 -10.31 -3.67
C LEU A 104 -5.33 -11.14 -2.49
N GLN A 105 -6.38 -11.95 -2.70
CA GLN A 105 -6.90 -12.84 -1.66
C GLN A 105 -5.88 -13.92 -1.32
N GLY A 106 -5.22 -13.76 -0.16
CA GLY A 106 -4.18 -14.68 0.29
C GLY A 106 -2.78 -14.43 -0.30
N MET A 107 -2.56 -13.36 -1.04
CA MET A 107 -1.23 -12.96 -1.50
C MET A 107 -0.29 -12.67 -0.31
N PHE A 108 -0.84 -12.09 0.73
CA PHE A 108 -0.14 -11.84 1.99
C PHE A 108 -0.65 -12.74 3.11
N SER A 109 0.19 -13.05 4.08
CA SER A 109 -0.19 -13.85 5.25
C SER A 109 -1.10 -13.09 6.23
N SER A 110 -1.16 -11.78 6.11
CA SER A 110 -2.00 -10.87 6.91
C SER A 110 -3.10 -10.26 6.07
N ALA A 111 -4.29 -10.09 6.65
CA ALA A 111 -5.37 -9.28 6.07
C ALA A 111 -5.35 -7.82 6.55
N ASN A 112 -4.39 -7.43 7.38
CA ASN A 112 -4.21 -6.04 7.78
C ASN A 112 -3.79 -5.19 6.58
N LEU A 113 -4.10 -3.90 6.64
CA LEU A 113 -3.77 -2.93 5.61
C LEU A 113 -2.46 -2.25 5.97
N VAL A 114 -1.54 -2.10 5.01
CA VAL A 114 -0.35 -1.26 5.20
C VAL A 114 -0.45 -0.07 4.26
N LEU A 115 -0.31 1.14 4.79
CA LEU A 115 -0.18 2.37 4.02
C LEU A 115 1.21 2.96 4.25
N PHE A 116 1.93 3.21 3.17
CA PHE A 116 3.21 3.90 3.23
C PHE A 116 2.98 5.42 3.26
N ALA A 117 3.33 6.04 4.39
CA ALA A 117 2.97 7.44 4.68
C ALA A 117 3.87 8.47 3.99
N ASN A 118 5.06 8.06 3.53
CA ASN A 118 6.07 8.93 2.91
C ASN A 118 5.81 9.15 1.40
N LEU A 119 4.66 9.76 1.09
CA LEU A 119 4.21 9.98 -0.29
C LEU A 119 5.09 10.97 -1.05
N ASP A 120 5.72 11.94 -0.37
CA ASP A 120 6.62 12.90 -1.01
C ASP A 120 7.87 12.21 -1.57
N ASP A 121 8.38 11.21 -0.83
CA ASP A 121 9.50 10.38 -1.30
C ASP A 121 9.09 9.58 -2.55
N TYR A 122 7.87 9.07 -2.57
CA TYR A 122 7.31 8.38 -3.74
C TYR A 122 7.23 9.29 -4.96
N PHE A 123 6.64 10.48 -4.84
CA PHE A 123 6.54 11.41 -5.96
C PHE A 123 7.91 11.84 -6.47
N THR A 124 8.86 12.08 -5.57
CA THR A 124 10.24 12.40 -5.93
C THR A 124 10.87 11.25 -6.72
N SER A 125 10.67 10.01 -6.29
CA SER A 125 11.20 8.83 -6.99
C SER A 125 10.59 8.66 -8.38
N VAL A 126 9.29 8.92 -8.55
CA VAL A 126 8.64 8.87 -9.87
C VAL A 126 9.18 9.95 -10.79
N ILE A 127 9.35 11.18 -10.31
CA ILE A 127 9.90 12.29 -11.11
C ILE A 127 11.32 11.96 -11.55
N ASN A 128 12.18 11.50 -10.63
CA ASN A 128 13.56 11.13 -10.96
C ASN A 128 13.60 9.99 -11.98
N PHE A 129 12.80 8.94 -11.77
CA PHE A 129 12.70 7.82 -12.69
C PHE A 129 12.33 8.26 -14.11
N LEU A 130 11.38 9.17 -14.25
CA LEU A 130 10.96 9.68 -15.56
C LEU A 130 12.03 10.60 -16.18
N SER A 131 12.76 11.37 -15.37
CA SER A 131 13.79 12.29 -15.86
C SER A 131 15.10 11.60 -16.26
N GLU A 132 15.40 10.46 -15.67
CA GLU A 132 16.63 9.67 -15.96
C GLU A 132 16.48 8.78 -17.21
N ARG A 133 15.26 8.59 -17.68
CA ARG A 133 15.02 7.80 -18.89
C ARG A 133 15.32 8.67 -20.12
N ASP A 134 16.16 8.13 -20.99
CA ASP A 134 16.36 8.67 -22.33
C ASP A 134 15.03 8.67 -23.10
N ASP A 135 14.85 9.62 -24.04
CA ASP A 135 13.66 9.75 -24.91
C ASP A 135 13.52 8.52 -25.85
N SER A 136 13.57 7.33 -25.28
CA SER A 136 13.24 6.12 -25.99
C SER A 136 11.75 6.21 -26.37
N HIS A 137 11.44 6.00 -27.64
CA HIS A 137 10.08 6.08 -28.20
C HIS A 137 9.07 5.11 -27.57
N LYS A 138 9.43 4.42 -26.50
CA LYS A 138 8.57 3.48 -25.77
C LYS A 138 7.66 4.20 -24.80
N GLN A 139 6.38 3.88 -24.85
CA GLN A 139 5.43 4.32 -23.86
C GLN A 139 5.73 3.70 -22.49
N ILE A 140 5.52 4.46 -21.42
CA ILE A 140 5.60 3.96 -20.05
C ILE A 140 4.19 3.78 -19.53
N LEU A 141 3.88 2.57 -19.08
CA LEU A 141 2.69 2.27 -18.31
C LEU A 141 3.08 2.07 -16.85
N LEU A 142 2.70 3.02 -15.99
CA LEU A 142 2.95 2.94 -14.57
C LEU A 142 1.66 2.63 -13.79
N SER A 143 1.55 1.42 -13.25
CA SER A 143 0.48 1.05 -12.34
C SER A 143 0.76 1.56 -10.94
N ILE A 144 -0.07 2.46 -10.42
CA ILE A 144 0.13 3.10 -9.10
C ILE A 144 -0.52 2.35 -7.93
N SER A 145 -1.31 1.31 -8.19
CA SER A 145 -2.03 0.57 -7.16
C SER A 145 -2.00 -0.94 -7.41
N HIS A 146 -0.80 -1.50 -7.59
CA HIS A 146 -0.67 -2.92 -7.92
C HIS A 146 -1.21 -3.85 -6.81
N ASP A 147 -0.95 -3.54 -5.53
CA ASP A 147 -1.27 -4.38 -4.39
C ASP A 147 -2.52 -3.94 -3.60
N CYS A 148 -3.33 -3.05 -4.17
CA CYS A 148 -4.59 -2.59 -3.60
C CYS A 148 -5.43 -1.83 -4.63
N ASP A 149 -6.68 -1.54 -4.30
CA ASP A 149 -7.49 -0.54 -4.99
C ASP A 149 -7.46 0.76 -4.18
N LEU A 150 -6.71 1.77 -4.65
CA LEU A 150 -6.59 3.06 -3.96
C LEU A 150 -7.93 3.81 -3.90
N LEU A 151 -8.84 3.60 -4.87
CA LEU A 151 -10.18 4.22 -4.86
C LEU A 151 -11.05 3.70 -3.71
N ALA A 152 -10.72 2.52 -3.16
CA ALA A 152 -11.39 2.00 -1.97
C ALA A 152 -11.23 2.92 -0.73
N PHE A 153 -10.24 3.83 -0.75
CA PHE A 153 -9.91 4.74 0.34
C PHE A 153 -10.28 6.20 0.03
N GLU A 154 -10.83 6.45 -1.16
CA GLU A 154 -11.24 7.79 -1.58
C GLU A 154 -12.60 8.14 -0.96
N LYS A 155 -12.59 8.92 0.15
CA LYS A 155 -13.77 9.67 0.68
C LYS A 155 -13.33 10.81 1.60
#